data_cae6bd01e47625ead0d054344b4cb479
#
_entry.id   cae6bd01e47625ead0d054344b4cb479
#
_cell.length_a   1.000
_cell.length_b   1.000
_cell.length_c   1.000
_cell.angle_alpha   90.00
_cell.angle_beta   90.00
_cell.angle_gamma   90.00
#
_symmetry.space_group_name_H-M   'P 1'
#
loop_
_entity.id
_entity.type
_entity.pdbx_description
1 polymer ?
#
loop_
_entity_poly.entity_id
_entity_poly.type
_entity_poly.pdbx_seq_one_letter_code
_entity_poly.pdbx_strand_id
1 'polypeptide(L)'
;MRPNQRANNQTRPIKITRHYTKHAEGSVLVEFGDTKVLCTATVEDGVPRFLKGQGQGWVTAEYGMLPRSTHSRMQREAAKGKQGGRTLEIQRLIARSLRAMVDLEALGERCVTLDCDVIQADGGTRTASITGACVALCDALNGLVANGTLSKNPLKGLVAAISVGIVNGEAVCDLEYVEDSAAETDMNVVMMEDGRMIEVQGTAEGEPFSHEESLTLLDLAKQGCEVIFQTQRAALAE
;
A
#
# COMPACT_ATOMS: atom_id res chain seq x y z
N MET A 1 7.29 -21.32 -16.27
CA MET A 1 6.00 -20.64 -16.61
C MET A 1 5.39 -20.18 -15.32
N ARG A 2 5.05 -18.90 -15.22
CA ARG A 2 4.48 -18.31 -14.00
C ARG A 2 3.13 -18.94 -13.64
N PRO A 3 2.73 -18.95 -12.35
CA PRO A 3 1.39 -19.33 -11.94
C PRO A 3 0.34 -18.54 -12.75
N ASN A 4 -0.83 -19.14 -13.00
CA ASN A 4 -1.90 -18.54 -13.79
C ASN A 4 -1.50 -18.10 -15.22
N GLN A 5 -0.38 -18.60 -15.75
CA GLN A 5 0.11 -18.33 -17.11
C GLN A 5 0.36 -16.83 -17.40
N ARG A 6 0.63 -16.02 -16.38
CA ARG A 6 0.91 -14.60 -16.54
C ARG A 6 2.23 -14.36 -17.28
N ALA A 7 2.29 -13.32 -18.09
CA ALA A 7 3.55 -12.79 -18.62
C ALA A 7 4.40 -12.17 -17.52
N ASN A 8 5.72 -12.05 -17.72
CA ASN A 8 6.64 -11.55 -16.68
C ASN A 8 6.33 -10.11 -16.23
N ASN A 9 5.81 -9.28 -17.13
CA ASN A 9 5.41 -7.90 -16.83
C ASN A 9 3.92 -7.74 -16.44
N GLN A 10 3.18 -8.83 -16.31
CA GLN A 10 1.74 -8.80 -16.04
C GLN A 10 1.45 -8.88 -14.54
N THR A 11 0.62 -7.96 -14.05
CA THR A 11 0.06 -8.01 -12.70
C THR A 11 -1.05 -9.07 -12.58
N ARG A 12 -1.35 -9.51 -11.38
CA ARG A 12 -2.62 -10.19 -11.07
C ARG A 12 -3.80 -9.26 -11.39
N PRO A 13 -5.02 -9.78 -11.56
CA PRO A 13 -6.20 -8.94 -11.61
C PRO A 13 -6.29 -8.07 -10.34
N ILE A 14 -6.45 -6.76 -10.53
CA ILE A 14 -6.57 -5.79 -9.43
C ILE A 14 -8.01 -5.30 -9.37
N LYS A 15 -8.60 -5.33 -8.17
CA LYS A 15 -9.94 -4.82 -7.93
C LYS A 15 -9.93 -3.93 -6.71
N ILE A 16 -10.61 -2.78 -6.81
CA ILE A 16 -10.79 -1.81 -5.74
C ILE A 16 -12.29 -1.58 -5.54
N THR A 17 -12.79 -1.90 -4.36
CA THR A 17 -14.20 -1.69 -4.01
C THR A 17 -14.26 -0.62 -2.93
N ARG A 18 -14.76 0.57 -3.28
CA ARG A 18 -14.92 1.71 -2.36
C ARG A 18 -16.19 1.57 -1.51
N HIS A 19 -16.23 2.36 -0.46
CA HIS A 19 -17.38 2.41 0.48
C HIS A 19 -17.75 1.02 1.02
N TYR A 20 -16.73 0.18 1.24
CA TYR A 20 -16.92 -1.22 1.61
C TYR A 20 -17.54 -1.38 3.01
N THR A 21 -17.16 -0.52 3.96
CA THR A 21 -17.80 -0.40 5.27
C THR A 21 -18.36 1.01 5.46
N LYS A 22 -19.34 1.18 6.33
CA LYS A 22 -20.17 2.41 6.38
C LYS A 22 -19.68 3.48 7.36
N HIS A 23 -18.73 3.20 8.25
CA HIS A 23 -18.46 4.09 9.39
C HIS A 23 -17.20 4.97 9.18
N ALA A 24 -16.18 4.45 8.51
CA ALA A 24 -14.94 5.19 8.25
C ALA A 24 -15.16 6.25 7.16
N GLU A 25 -14.42 7.36 7.22
CA GLU A 25 -14.45 8.44 6.22
C GLU A 25 -13.98 7.95 4.84
N GLY A 26 -13.06 6.99 4.81
CA GLY A 26 -12.69 6.22 3.62
C GLY A 26 -12.69 4.74 3.93
N SER A 27 -13.20 3.91 3.02
CA SER A 27 -13.25 2.45 3.23
C SER A 27 -13.17 1.70 1.92
N VAL A 28 -12.14 0.87 1.78
CA VAL A 28 -11.80 0.18 0.55
C VAL A 28 -11.45 -1.28 0.83
N LEU A 29 -12.06 -2.20 0.07
CA LEU A 29 -11.49 -3.53 -0.11
C LEU A 29 -10.64 -3.52 -1.38
N VAL A 30 -9.34 -3.79 -1.24
CA VAL A 30 -8.40 -3.96 -2.34
C VAL A 30 -8.06 -5.43 -2.51
N GLU A 31 -8.04 -5.89 -3.76
CA GLU A 31 -7.73 -7.27 -4.14
C GLU A 31 -6.65 -7.27 -5.22
N PHE A 32 -5.58 -8.04 -5.01
CA PHE A 32 -4.54 -8.37 -5.97
C PHE A 32 -4.58 -9.89 -6.15
N GLY A 33 -5.33 -10.37 -7.13
CA GLY A 33 -5.66 -11.80 -7.22
C GLY A 33 -6.30 -12.28 -5.92
N ASP A 34 -5.65 -13.23 -5.26
CA ASP A 34 -6.13 -13.80 -4.00
C ASP A 34 -5.70 -13.02 -2.75
N THR A 35 -4.81 -12.04 -2.86
CA THR A 35 -4.50 -11.12 -1.75
C THR A 35 -5.65 -10.13 -1.57
N LYS A 36 -6.21 -10.04 -0.35
CA LYS A 36 -7.33 -9.17 0.00
C LYS A 36 -7.02 -8.39 1.28
N VAL A 37 -7.14 -7.06 1.19
CA VAL A 37 -6.89 -6.16 2.32
C VAL A 37 -8.05 -5.19 2.47
N LEU A 38 -8.59 -5.08 3.68
CA LEU A 38 -9.50 -4.00 4.05
C LEU A 38 -8.65 -2.80 4.50
N CYS A 39 -8.87 -1.65 3.86
CA CYS A 39 -8.20 -0.40 4.18
C CYS A 39 -9.25 0.63 4.60
N THR A 40 -9.13 1.20 5.80
CA THR A 40 -10.01 2.27 6.24
C THR A 40 -9.20 3.51 6.60
N ALA A 41 -9.78 4.69 6.39
CA ALA A 41 -9.22 5.97 6.78
C ALA A 41 -10.15 6.63 7.79
N THR A 42 -9.61 6.95 8.96
CA THR A 42 -10.30 7.67 10.04
C THR A 42 -9.68 9.05 10.21
N VAL A 43 -10.50 10.08 10.24
CA VAL A 43 -10.06 11.47 10.43
C VAL A 43 -10.43 11.95 11.83
N GLU A 44 -9.42 12.44 12.56
CA GLU A 44 -9.59 12.99 13.89
C GLU A 44 -9.06 14.43 13.95
N ASP A 45 -9.73 15.32 14.68
CA ASP A 45 -9.22 16.64 14.97
C ASP A 45 -8.04 16.55 15.95
N GLY A 46 -7.01 17.37 15.66
CA GLY A 46 -5.76 17.41 16.42
C GLY A 46 -4.66 16.53 15.83
N VAL A 47 -3.48 16.66 16.41
CA VAL A 47 -2.26 16.00 15.96
C VAL A 47 -1.48 15.44 17.16
N PRO A 48 -0.56 14.49 16.94
CA PRO A 48 0.36 14.03 17.98
C PRO A 48 1.09 15.20 18.66
N ARG A 49 1.44 15.01 19.95
CA ARG A 49 2.04 16.08 20.78
C ARG A 49 3.23 16.79 20.15
N PHE A 50 4.05 16.07 19.38
CA PHE A 50 5.24 16.62 18.73
C PHE A 50 4.93 17.58 17.56
N LEU A 51 3.69 17.61 17.06
CA LEU A 51 3.22 18.50 15.98
C LEU A 51 2.27 19.60 16.47
N LYS A 52 1.83 19.53 17.72
CA LYS A 52 0.84 20.46 18.25
C LYS A 52 1.34 21.91 18.16
N GLY A 53 0.53 22.79 17.55
CA GLY A 53 0.84 24.20 17.36
C GLY A 53 1.76 24.49 16.18
N GLN A 54 2.08 23.48 15.32
CA GLN A 54 2.89 23.67 14.12
C GLN A 54 2.06 23.96 12.87
N GLY A 55 0.72 23.91 12.97
CA GLY A 55 -0.17 24.21 11.84
C GLY A 55 -0.20 23.16 10.74
N GLN A 56 0.32 21.96 11.00
CA GLN A 56 0.35 20.86 10.02
C GLN A 56 -0.34 19.62 10.56
N GLY A 57 -0.92 18.84 9.65
CA GLY A 57 -1.57 17.59 9.94
C GLY A 57 -0.61 16.40 9.98
N TRP A 58 -1.16 15.23 10.21
CA TRP A 58 -0.42 13.99 10.24
C TRP A 58 -1.18 12.85 9.56
N VAL A 59 -0.44 11.96 8.89
CA VAL A 59 -0.97 10.71 8.36
C VAL A 59 -0.16 9.56 8.95
N THR A 60 -0.85 8.62 9.57
CA THR A 60 -0.25 7.43 10.16
C THR A 60 -0.98 6.18 9.68
N ALA A 61 -0.43 5.00 9.96
CA ALA A 61 -1.04 3.74 9.55
C ALA A 61 -0.82 2.65 10.59
N GLU A 62 -1.80 1.78 10.70
CA GLU A 62 -1.71 0.49 11.37
C GLU A 62 -1.87 -0.63 10.34
N TYR A 63 -1.27 -1.78 10.64
CA TYR A 63 -1.31 -2.96 9.76
C TYR A 63 -1.48 -4.20 10.61
N GLY A 64 -2.32 -5.10 10.15
CA GLY A 64 -2.51 -6.39 10.81
C GLY A 64 -2.91 -7.48 9.83
N MET A 65 -2.73 -8.73 10.25
CA MET A 65 -3.16 -9.90 9.50
C MET A 65 -4.16 -10.69 10.32
N LEU A 66 -5.31 -11.04 9.74
CA LEU A 66 -6.25 -11.93 10.40
C LEU A 66 -5.61 -13.30 10.66
N PRO A 67 -5.97 -13.99 11.75
CA PRO A 67 -5.35 -15.28 12.12
C PRO A 67 -5.38 -16.34 11.02
N ARG A 68 -6.38 -16.32 10.15
CA ARG A 68 -6.53 -17.24 9.02
C ARG A 68 -6.40 -16.56 7.67
N SER A 69 -5.69 -15.44 7.60
CA SER A 69 -5.30 -14.85 6.32
C SER A 69 -4.30 -15.70 5.54
N THR A 70 -3.63 -16.64 6.19
CA THR A 70 -2.66 -17.60 5.62
C THR A 70 -3.12 -19.05 5.77
N HIS A 71 -2.39 -19.98 5.17
CA HIS A 71 -2.67 -21.43 5.19
C HIS A 71 -2.82 -22.01 6.59
N SER A 72 -1.98 -21.56 7.54
CA SER A 72 -2.03 -21.96 8.95
C SER A 72 -2.52 -20.80 9.80
N ARG A 73 -3.13 -21.13 10.95
CA ARG A 73 -3.60 -20.11 11.89
C ARG A 73 -2.41 -19.44 12.60
N MET A 74 -2.29 -18.13 12.44
CA MET A 74 -1.39 -17.28 13.22
C MET A 74 -2.05 -16.85 14.53
N GLN A 75 -1.24 -16.66 15.58
CA GLN A 75 -1.72 -16.07 16.82
C GLN A 75 -1.96 -14.57 16.63
N ARG A 76 -3.07 -14.04 17.16
CA ARG A 76 -3.31 -12.58 17.16
C ARG A 76 -2.21 -11.85 17.94
N GLU A 77 -1.65 -10.79 17.39
CA GLU A 77 -0.60 -10.00 18.05
C GLU A 77 -1.13 -9.34 19.34
N ALA A 78 -2.37 -8.90 19.35
CA ALA A 78 -3.03 -8.39 20.56
C ALA A 78 -3.05 -9.40 21.71
N ALA A 79 -3.18 -10.71 21.42
CA ALA A 79 -3.10 -11.76 22.43
C ALA A 79 -1.67 -12.04 22.90
N LYS A 80 -0.64 -11.60 22.16
CA LYS A 80 0.77 -11.66 22.55
C LYS A 80 1.20 -10.43 23.37
N GLY A 81 0.36 -9.40 23.44
CA GLY A 81 0.65 -8.14 24.13
C GLY A 81 1.66 -7.23 23.44
N LYS A 82 2.13 -7.58 22.24
CA LYS A 82 3.02 -6.74 21.42
C LYS A 82 2.90 -7.08 19.94
N GLN A 83 3.13 -6.07 19.11
CA GLN A 83 3.27 -6.24 17.66
C GLN A 83 4.65 -6.79 17.29
N GLY A 84 4.71 -7.58 16.22
CA GLY A 84 5.97 -8.09 15.67
C GLY A 84 6.75 -7.01 14.91
N GLY A 85 8.06 -7.22 14.72
CA GLY A 85 8.92 -6.30 13.99
C GLY A 85 8.46 -6.07 12.56
N ARG A 86 8.01 -7.12 11.86
CA ARG A 86 7.43 -7.03 10.50
C ARG A 86 6.19 -6.14 10.46
N THR A 87 5.28 -6.27 11.41
CA THR A 87 4.08 -5.44 11.51
C THR A 87 4.44 -3.97 11.66
N LEU A 88 5.34 -3.65 12.59
CA LEU A 88 5.81 -2.29 12.83
C LEU A 88 6.56 -1.69 11.61
N GLU A 89 7.34 -2.49 10.91
CA GLU A 89 8.04 -2.08 9.68
C GLU A 89 7.03 -1.71 8.60
N ILE A 90 6.02 -2.57 8.35
CA ILE A 90 4.99 -2.35 7.33
C ILE A 90 4.13 -1.12 7.67
N GLN A 91 3.72 -0.93 8.92
CA GLN A 91 3.00 0.26 9.37
C GLN A 91 3.77 1.54 9.02
N ARG A 92 5.07 1.57 9.30
CA ARG A 92 5.92 2.73 8.99
C ARG A 92 6.07 2.97 7.49
N LEU A 93 6.16 1.91 6.71
CA LEU A 93 6.21 1.97 5.25
C LEU A 93 4.92 2.58 4.68
N ILE A 94 3.75 2.05 5.06
CA ILE A 94 2.43 2.56 4.62
C ILE A 94 2.30 4.04 4.99
N ALA A 95 2.51 4.39 6.26
CA ALA A 95 2.38 5.75 6.74
C ALA A 95 3.29 6.73 6.00
N ARG A 96 4.56 6.37 5.75
CA ARG A 96 5.53 7.20 5.02
C ARG A 96 5.09 7.41 3.57
N SER A 97 4.65 6.33 2.93
CA SER A 97 4.19 6.36 1.54
C SER A 97 3.01 7.31 1.37
N LEU A 98 2.02 7.23 2.25
CA LEU A 98 0.83 8.06 2.17
C LEU A 98 1.08 9.53 2.58
N ARG A 99 2.02 9.80 3.50
CA ARG A 99 2.42 11.18 3.79
C ARG A 99 3.01 11.90 2.57
N ALA A 100 3.69 11.19 1.68
CA ALA A 100 4.26 11.79 0.48
C ALA A 100 3.19 12.38 -0.46
N MET A 101 1.98 11.81 -0.46
CA MET A 101 0.88 12.25 -1.32
C MET A 101 0.02 13.37 -0.74
N VAL A 102 0.31 13.85 0.48
CA VAL A 102 -0.52 14.86 1.17
C VAL A 102 0.29 16.12 1.45
N ASP A 103 -0.32 17.27 1.21
CA ASP A 103 0.13 18.56 1.73
C ASP A 103 -0.34 18.66 3.20
N LEU A 104 0.59 18.40 4.14
CA LEU A 104 0.28 18.35 5.57
C LEU A 104 -0.09 19.73 6.14
N GLU A 105 0.41 20.83 5.56
CA GLU A 105 0.02 22.19 5.97
C GLU A 105 -1.43 22.46 5.51
N ALA A 106 -1.78 22.07 4.28
CA ALA A 106 -3.15 22.21 3.78
C ALA A 106 -4.14 21.32 4.52
N LEU A 107 -3.71 20.17 5.07
CA LEU A 107 -4.54 19.31 5.93
C LEU A 107 -4.86 20.00 7.27
N GLY A 108 -3.96 20.88 7.75
CA GLY A 108 -4.09 21.53 9.07
C GLY A 108 -3.96 20.52 10.22
N GLU A 109 -4.13 20.95 11.46
CA GLU A 109 -3.94 20.08 12.65
C GLU A 109 -5.01 18.98 12.76
N ARG A 110 -5.00 18.05 11.83
CA ARG A 110 -5.80 16.82 11.81
C ARG A 110 -4.91 15.61 11.66
N CYS A 111 -5.32 14.50 12.27
CA CYS A 111 -4.66 13.21 12.12
C CYS A 111 -5.54 12.30 11.25
N VAL A 112 -4.95 11.69 10.23
CA VAL A 112 -5.61 10.62 9.48
C VAL A 112 -4.90 9.31 9.78
N THR A 113 -5.64 8.36 10.33
CA THR A 113 -5.16 7.00 10.61
C THR A 113 -5.69 6.05 9.56
N LEU A 114 -4.78 5.34 8.90
CA LEU A 114 -5.11 4.29 7.94
C LEU A 114 -4.97 2.92 8.62
N ASP A 115 -6.06 2.17 8.71
CA ASP A 115 -6.04 0.78 9.21
C ASP A 115 -6.06 -0.18 8.02
N CYS A 116 -5.07 -1.07 7.95
CA CYS A 116 -4.93 -2.05 6.88
C CYS A 116 -4.97 -3.47 7.45
N ASP A 117 -6.11 -4.12 7.29
CA ASP A 117 -6.35 -5.49 7.77
C ASP A 117 -6.31 -6.50 6.63
N VAL A 118 -5.30 -7.37 6.64
CA VAL A 118 -5.17 -8.43 5.64
C VAL A 118 -6.18 -9.54 5.95
N ILE A 119 -7.16 -9.69 5.07
CA ILE A 119 -8.19 -10.72 5.15
C ILE A 119 -7.66 -12.04 4.60
N GLN A 120 -6.96 -11.98 3.46
CA GLN A 120 -6.33 -13.12 2.80
C GLN A 120 -4.98 -12.68 2.21
N ALA A 121 -3.95 -13.48 2.43
CA ALA A 121 -2.59 -13.22 1.98
C ALA A 121 -2.15 -14.24 0.94
N ASP A 122 -1.72 -13.73 -0.21
CA ASP A 122 -1.11 -14.48 -1.31
C ASP A 122 -0.01 -13.65 -1.99
N GLY A 123 0.99 -13.22 -1.21
CA GLY A 123 2.04 -12.30 -1.66
C GLY A 123 1.58 -10.84 -1.79
N GLY A 124 2.50 -9.90 -1.66
CA GLY A 124 2.27 -8.47 -1.88
C GLY A 124 1.30 -7.79 -0.91
N THR A 125 1.15 -8.27 0.33
CA THR A 125 0.19 -7.68 1.28
C THR A 125 0.50 -6.23 1.62
N ARG A 126 1.79 -5.85 1.76
CA ARG A 126 2.21 -4.48 2.04
C ARG A 126 1.93 -3.52 0.87
N THR A 127 2.16 -3.98 -0.37
CA THR A 127 1.92 -3.19 -1.58
C THR A 127 0.43 -3.01 -1.87
N ALA A 128 -0.37 -4.05 -1.68
CA ALA A 128 -1.82 -3.97 -1.73
C ALA A 128 -2.38 -3.02 -0.66
N SER A 129 -1.84 -3.07 0.59
CA SER A 129 -2.23 -2.14 1.67
C SER A 129 -1.98 -0.68 1.29
N ILE A 130 -0.79 -0.35 0.76
CA ILE A 130 -0.48 1.02 0.32
C ILE A 130 -1.44 1.47 -0.79
N THR A 131 -1.68 0.61 -1.77
CA THR A 131 -2.57 0.90 -2.91
C THR A 131 -4.02 1.12 -2.49
N GLY A 132 -4.56 0.28 -1.61
CA GLY A 132 -5.93 0.42 -1.10
C GLY A 132 -6.08 1.59 -0.14
N ALA A 133 -5.11 1.78 0.77
CA ALA A 133 -5.10 2.90 1.70
C ALA A 133 -4.96 4.26 0.99
N CYS A 134 -4.27 4.32 -0.16
CA CYS A 134 -4.24 5.52 -1.00
C CYS A 134 -5.66 5.93 -1.43
N VAL A 135 -6.48 5.00 -1.90
CA VAL A 135 -7.87 5.29 -2.32
C VAL A 135 -8.75 5.63 -1.11
N ALA A 136 -8.61 4.92 0.01
CA ALA A 136 -9.35 5.24 1.24
C ALA A 136 -9.00 6.65 1.75
N LEU A 137 -7.73 7.05 1.69
CA LEU A 137 -7.28 8.40 2.04
C LEU A 137 -7.85 9.45 1.09
N CYS A 138 -7.90 9.18 -0.21
CA CYS A 138 -8.54 10.07 -1.20
C CYS A 138 -10.02 10.30 -0.85
N ASP A 139 -10.77 9.24 -0.54
CA ASP A 139 -12.18 9.34 -0.16
C ASP A 139 -12.37 10.20 1.09
N ALA A 140 -11.58 9.94 2.13
CA ALA A 140 -11.65 10.71 3.37
C ALA A 140 -11.36 12.20 3.14
N LEU A 141 -10.30 12.54 2.41
CA LEU A 141 -9.93 13.94 2.15
C LEU A 141 -10.91 14.64 1.20
N ASN A 142 -11.44 13.95 0.20
CA ASN A 142 -12.52 14.47 -0.65
C ASN A 142 -13.78 14.75 0.15
N GLY A 143 -14.13 13.88 1.11
CA GLY A 143 -15.24 14.09 2.05
C GLY A 143 -15.07 15.37 2.87
N LEU A 144 -13.86 15.65 3.37
CA LEU A 144 -13.56 16.88 4.12
C LEU A 144 -13.69 18.15 3.26
N VAL A 145 -13.35 18.06 1.98
CA VAL A 145 -13.57 19.18 1.05
C VAL A 145 -15.06 19.34 0.75
N ALA A 146 -15.76 18.24 0.47
CA ALA A 146 -17.18 18.26 0.12
C ALA A 146 -18.07 18.81 1.25
N ASN A 147 -17.73 18.56 2.51
CA ASN A 147 -18.45 19.06 3.67
C ASN A 147 -17.99 20.46 4.15
N GLY A 148 -17.02 21.07 3.45
CA GLY A 148 -16.50 22.42 3.75
C GLY A 148 -15.49 22.47 4.91
N THR A 149 -15.06 21.35 5.47
CA THR A 149 -14.03 21.30 6.52
C THR A 149 -12.65 21.73 6.00
N LEU A 150 -12.34 21.37 4.76
CA LEU A 150 -11.14 21.85 4.05
C LEU A 150 -11.56 22.74 2.87
N SER A 151 -10.85 23.87 2.71
CA SER A 151 -11.11 24.82 1.61
C SER A 151 -10.55 24.34 0.27
N LYS A 152 -9.55 23.46 0.29
CA LYS A 152 -8.93 22.85 -0.89
C LYS A 152 -8.50 21.43 -0.59
N ASN A 153 -8.43 20.63 -1.63
CA ASN A 153 -7.93 19.26 -1.50
C ASN A 153 -6.41 19.25 -1.23
N PRO A 154 -5.96 18.60 -0.14
CA PRO A 154 -4.53 18.52 0.19
C PRO A 154 -3.78 17.43 -0.59
N LEU A 155 -4.44 16.66 -1.47
CA LEU A 155 -3.80 15.61 -2.27
C LEU A 155 -2.84 16.19 -3.30
N LYS A 156 -1.64 15.62 -3.42
CA LYS A 156 -0.61 15.95 -4.40
C LYS A 156 -0.61 15.00 -5.60
N GLY A 157 -1.31 13.88 -5.51
CA GLY A 157 -1.39 12.83 -6.52
C GLY A 157 -1.54 11.46 -5.88
N LEU A 158 -1.69 10.41 -6.69
CA LEU A 158 -1.85 9.04 -6.22
C LEU A 158 -0.50 8.39 -5.91
N VAL A 159 -0.55 7.38 -5.04
CA VAL A 159 0.56 6.49 -4.70
C VAL A 159 0.19 5.06 -5.03
N ALA A 160 1.09 4.36 -5.69
CA ALA A 160 0.99 2.92 -5.94
C ALA A 160 2.22 2.20 -5.41
N ALA A 161 2.05 0.93 -5.08
CA ALA A 161 3.13 0.06 -4.67
C ALA A 161 2.98 -1.32 -5.29
N ILE A 162 4.10 -1.92 -5.68
CA ILE A 162 4.14 -3.24 -6.27
C ILE A 162 5.39 -4.00 -5.84
N SER A 163 5.29 -5.33 -5.81
CA SER A 163 6.44 -6.21 -5.66
C SER A 163 6.95 -6.65 -7.04
N VAL A 164 8.25 -6.70 -7.19
CA VAL A 164 8.94 -7.26 -8.36
C VAL A 164 10.08 -8.13 -7.85
N GLY A 165 10.55 -9.08 -8.65
CA GLY A 165 11.63 -9.94 -8.20
C GLY A 165 12.24 -10.77 -9.31
N ILE A 166 13.29 -11.53 -8.98
CA ILE A 166 13.91 -12.52 -9.86
C ILE A 166 13.48 -13.90 -9.39
N VAL A 167 12.84 -14.65 -10.28
CA VAL A 167 12.34 -16.00 -10.02
C VAL A 167 12.80 -16.91 -11.15
N ASN A 168 13.59 -17.95 -10.82
CA ASN A 168 14.25 -18.83 -11.81
C ASN A 168 15.03 -18.06 -12.88
N GLY A 169 15.79 -17.04 -12.49
CA GLY A 169 16.58 -16.19 -13.38
C GLY A 169 15.77 -15.21 -14.24
N GLU A 170 14.46 -15.10 -14.05
CA GLU A 170 13.56 -14.24 -14.82
C GLU A 170 13.05 -13.09 -13.94
N ALA A 171 13.18 -11.86 -14.42
CA ALA A 171 12.59 -10.70 -13.74
C ALA A 171 11.07 -10.69 -13.94
N VAL A 172 10.31 -10.61 -12.84
CA VAL A 172 8.85 -10.72 -12.85
C VAL A 172 8.18 -9.64 -12.00
N CYS A 173 6.99 -9.23 -12.42
CA CYS A 173 6.18 -8.20 -11.79
C CYS A 173 5.05 -8.81 -10.98
N ASP A 174 4.72 -8.22 -9.82
CA ASP A 174 3.63 -8.63 -8.93
C ASP A 174 3.73 -10.08 -8.48
N LEU A 175 4.63 -10.32 -7.53
CA LEU A 175 4.90 -11.65 -6.97
C LEU A 175 3.69 -12.15 -6.18
N GLU A 176 3.16 -13.33 -6.52
CA GLU A 176 2.27 -14.08 -5.63
C GLU A 176 3.10 -14.95 -4.67
N TYR A 177 2.47 -15.51 -3.63
CA TYR A 177 3.19 -16.17 -2.54
C TYR A 177 4.16 -17.27 -2.97
N VAL A 178 3.77 -18.08 -3.96
CA VAL A 178 4.66 -19.16 -4.46
C VAL A 178 5.88 -18.62 -5.21
N GLU A 179 5.79 -17.46 -5.82
CA GLU A 179 6.90 -16.77 -6.46
C GLU A 179 7.77 -16.06 -5.41
N ASP A 180 7.13 -15.30 -4.50
CA ASP A 180 7.80 -14.55 -3.41
C ASP A 180 8.64 -15.46 -2.52
N SER A 181 8.08 -16.64 -2.14
CA SER A 181 8.78 -17.62 -1.30
C SER A 181 9.94 -18.35 -1.98
N ALA A 182 10.04 -18.28 -3.31
CA ALA A 182 11.08 -18.91 -4.10
C ALA A 182 11.96 -17.90 -4.85
N ALA A 183 11.73 -16.61 -4.65
CA ALA A 183 12.45 -15.54 -5.33
C ALA A 183 13.93 -15.50 -4.90
N GLU A 184 14.81 -15.37 -5.86
CA GLU A 184 16.24 -15.11 -5.66
C GLU A 184 16.48 -13.68 -5.20
N THR A 185 15.61 -12.76 -5.66
CA THR A 185 15.56 -11.36 -5.25
C THR A 185 14.11 -10.94 -5.16
N ASP A 186 13.72 -10.31 -4.05
CA ASP A 186 12.46 -9.59 -3.91
C ASP A 186 12.71 -8.09 -3.79
N MET A 187 11.87 -7.29 -4.44
CA MET A 187 11.92 -5.84 -4.36
C MET A 187 10.52 -5.26 -4.28
N ASN A 188 10.31 -4.36 -3.33
CA ASN A 188 9.09 -3.58 -3.20
C ASN A 188 9.37 -2.14 -3.63
N VAL A 189 8.56 -1.62 -4.54
CA VAL A 189 8.68 -0.26 -5.07
C VAL A 189 7.41 0.51 -4.78
N VAL A 190 7.57 1.70 -4.22
CA VAL A 190 6.49 2.65 -3.96
C VAL A 190 6.77 3.93 -4.73
N MET A 191 5.80 4.40 -5.52
CA MET A 191 5.99 5.59 -6.33
C MET A 191 4.72 6.45 -6.43
N MET A 192 4.93 7.73 -6.74
CA MET A 192 3.89 8.67 -7.12
C MET A 192 3.49 8.48 -8.58
N GLU A 193 2.27 8.89 -8.94
CA GLU A 193 1.78 8.83 -10.31
C GLU A 193 2.57 9.71 -11.30
N ASP A 194 3.34 10.68 -10.84
CA ASP A 194 4.25 11.49 -11.66
C ASP A 194 5.61 10.79 -11.93
N GLY A 195 5.76 9.54 -11.47
CA GLY A 195 6.93 8.70 -11.68
C GLY A 195 8.05 8.85 -10.64
N ARG A 196 7.91 9.76 -9.65
CA ARG A 196 8.88 9.88 -8.55
C ARG A 196 8.74 8.72 -7.58
N MET A 197 9.88 8.15 -7.18
CA MET A 197 9.92 7.03 -6.24
C MET A 197 9.89 7.57 -4.80
N ILE A 198 9.10 6.91 -3.95
CA ILE A 198 9.01 7.18 -2.52
C ILE A 198 9.92 6.24 -1.75
N GLU A 199 9.89 4.95 -2.11
CA GLU A 199 10.71 3.93 -1.48
C GLU A 199 11.02 2.81 -2.47
N VAL A 200 12.25 2.32 -2.39
CA VAL A 200 12.72 1.12 -3.08
C VAL A 200 13.40 0.25 -2.03
N GLN A 201 12.87 -0.93 -1.81
CA GLN A 201 13.42 -1.91 -0.86
C GLN A 201 13.64 -3.22 -1.60
N GLY A 202 14.89 -3.60 -1.80
CA GLY A 202 15.27 -4.85 -2.48
C GLY A 202 16.19 -5.69 -1.61
N THR A 203 15.98 -7.00 -1.62
CA THR A 203 16.76 -7.98 -0.87
C THR A 203 17.10 -9.15 -1.78
N ALA A 204 18.38 -9.56 -1.78
CA ALA A 204 18.80 -10.82 -2.39
C ALA A 204 18.72 -11.91 -1.32
N GLU A 205 17.98 -12.97 -1.60
CA GLU A 205 17.86 -14.14 -0.70
C GLU A 205 18.96 -15.18 -0.92
N GLY A 206 19.72 -15.04 -2.01
CA GLY A 206 20.84 -15.91 -2.35
C GLY A 206 22.02 -15.11 -2.90
N GLU A 207 22.28 -15.24 -4.19
CA GLU A 207 23.32 -14.46 -4.86
C GLU A 207 22.91 -13.00 -5.03
N PRO A 208 23.84 -12.02 -4.88
CA PRO A 208 23.55 -10.61 -5.08
C PRO A 208 23.06 -10.32 -6.51
N PHE A 209 22.06 -9.48 -6.65
CA PHE A 209 21.60 -9.01 -7.95
C PHE A 209 22.50 -7.87 -8.49
N SER A 210 22.66 -7.82 -9.80
CA SER A 210 23.44 -6.81 -10.50
C SER A 210 22.73 -5.47 -10.62
N HIS A 211 23.48 -4.44 -11.02
CA HIS A 211 22.90 -3.13 -11.33
C HIS A 211 21.90 -3.19 -12.49
N GLU A 212 22.20 -3.97 -13.54
CA GLU A 212 21.33 -4.17 -14.70
C GLU A 212 20.02 -4.85 -14.30
N GLU A 213 20.07 -5.85 -13.44
CA GLU A 213 18.88 -6.50 -12.90
C GLU A 213 18.05 -5.52 -12.05
N SER A 214 18.69 -4.68 -11.25
CA SER A 214 17.98 -3.66 -10.48
C SER A 214 17.23 -2.67 -11.36
N LEU A 215 17.82 -2.22 -12.47
CA LEU A 215 17.17 -1.35 -13.44
C LEU A 215 15.98 -2.04 -14.12
N THR A 216 16.16 -3.31 -14.49
CA THR A 216 15.07 -4.13 -15.08
C THR A 216 13.89 -4.26 -14.11
N LEU A 217 14.15 -4.53 -12.83
CA LEU A 217 13.12 -4.62 -11.81
C LEU A 217 12.40 -3.28 -11.60
N LEU A 218 13.12 -2.15 -11.61
CA LEU A 218 12.52 -0.82 -11.50
C LEU A 218 11.63 -0.48 -12.71
N ASP A 219 12.03 -0.86 -13.92
CA ASP A 219 11.22 -0.68 -15.11
C ASP A 219 9.94 -1.53 -15.09
N LEU A 220 10.02 -2.77 -14.62
CA LEU A 220 8.85 -3.62 -14.38
C LEU A 220 7.93 -3.04 -13.31
N ALA A 221 8.49 -2.54 -12.22
CA ALA A 221 7.72 -1.90 -11.16
C ALA A 221 6.96 -0.68 -11.67
N LYS A 222 7.59 0.15 -12.52
CA LYS A 222 6.94 1.30 -13.15
C LYS A 222 5.75 0.87 -14.03
N GLN A 223 5.91 -0.16 -14.85
CA GLN A 223 4.83 -0.70 -15.68
C GLN A 223 3.67 -1.23 -14.81
N GLY A 224 3.98 -1.99 -13.76
CA GLY A 224 2.96 -2.51 -12.84
C GLY A 224 2.24 -1.40 -12.07
N CYS A 225 2.96 -0.37 -11.60
CA CYS A 225 2.35 0.78 -10.94
C CYS A 225 1.41 1.57 -11.87
N GLU A 226 1.72 1.69 -13.17
CA GLU A 226 0.81 2.34 -14.11
C GLU A 226 -0.54 1.61 -14.21
N VAL A 227 -0.54 0.27 -14.22
CA VAL A 227 -1.78 -0.52 -14.16
C VAL A 227 -2.56 -0.22 -12.88
N ILE A 228 -1.85 -0.11 -11.74
CA ILE A 228 -2.45 0.22 -10.45
C ILE A 228 -3.06 1.62 -10.48
N PHE A 229 -2.34 2.63 -10.99
CA PHE A 229 -2.86 4.01 -11.11
C PHE A 229 -4.11 4.09 -11.98
N GLN A 230 -4.16 3.36 -13.10
CA GLN A 230 -5.35 3.28 -13.93
C GLN A 230 -6.54 2.71 -13.15
N THR A 231 -6.32 1.64 -12.37
CA THR A 231 -7.35 1.02 -11.53
C THR A 231 -7.82 1.96 -10.42
N GLN A 232 -6.89 2.66 -9.76
CA GLN A 232 -7.23 3.65 -8.72
C GLN A 232 -8.04 4.81 -9.29
N ARG A 233 -7.63 5.37 -10.45
CA ARG A 233 -8.37 6.44 -11.13
C ARG A 233 -9.77 6.01 -11.55
N ALA A 234 -9.90 4.79 -12.09
CA ALA A 234 -11.19 4.24 -12.46
C ALA A 234 -12.12 4.10 -11.24
N ALA A 235 -11.60 3.54 -10.15
CA ALA A 235 -12.37 3.41 -8.92
C ALA A 235 -12.78 4.78 -8.34
N LEU A 236 -11.90 5.79 -8.35
CA LEU A 236 -12.18 7.12 -7.83
C LEU A 236 -13.15 7.94 -8.70
N ALA A 237 -13.35 7.55 -9.96
CA ALA A 237 -14.30 8.20 -10.88
C ALA A 237 -15.75 7.68 -10.74
N GLU A 238 -15.97 6.56 -10.06
CA GLU A 238 -17.29 5.99 -9.72
C GLU A 238 -17.92 6.77 -8.54
#